data_7c8ba439507597f146825241bf79c8a1
#
_entry.id   7c8ba439507597f146825241bf79c8a1
#
_cell.length_a   1.000
_cell.length_b   1.000
_cell.length_c   1.000
_cell.angle_alpha   90.00
_cell.angle_beta   90.00
_cell.angle_gamma   90.00
#
_symmetry.space_group_name_H-M   'P 1'
#
loop_
_entity.id
_entity.type
_entity.pdbx_description
1 polymer ?
#
loop_
_entity_poly.entity_id
_entity_poly.type
_entity_poly.pdbx_seq_one_letter_code
_entity_poly.pdbx_strand_id
1 'polypeptide(L)'
;MSIKGGCYCGEVRYESKEDIQNSIQCHCRECQYITGGSPNLIIVVPEGGFSFTKGAPKEFSRTDLETPVTRFFCDKCGTAIGTRSPARPGSMIIKV
;
A
#
# COMPACT_ATOMS: atom_id res chain seq x y z
N MET A 1 2.72 -15.88 -10.44
CA MET A 1 2.67 -16.06 -8.98
C MET A 1 1.63 -15.11 -8.41
N SER A 2 0.90 -15.50 -7.37
CA SER A 2 -0.06 -14.61 -6.73
C SER A 2 0.33 -14.32 -5.29
N ILE A 3 0.01 -13.10 -4.85
CA ILE A 3 0.27 -12.63 -3.50
C ILE A 3 -1.08 -12.30 -2.88
N LYS A 4 -1.31 -12.78 -1.67
CA LYS A 4 -2.53 -12.50 -0.92
C LYS A 4 -2.18 -11.93 0.44
N GLY A 5 -2.95 -10.97 0.89
CA GLY A 5 -2.73 -10.36 2.18
C GLY A 5 -3.92 -9.52 2.63
N GLY A 6 -3.71 -8.72 3.65
CA GLY A 6 -4.74 -7.86 4.17
C GLY A 6 -4.37 -7.23 5.50
N CYS A 7 -5.37 -6.72 6.20
CA CYS A 7 -5.18 -6.03 7.47
C CYS A 7 -5.21 -7.01 8.66
N TYR A 8 -4.81 -6.50 9.81
CA TYR A 8 -4.73 -7.27 11.05
C TYR A 8 -6.09 -7.83 11.49
N CYS A 9 -7.17 -7.08 11.35
CA CYS A 9 -8.49 -7.54 11.78
C CYS A 9 -9.21 -8.42 10.74
N GLY A 10 -8.68 -8.53 9.53
CA GLY A 10 -9.25 -9.35 8.46
C GLY A 10 -10.37 -8.70 7.66
N GLU A 11 -10.76 -7.47 7.96
CA GLU A 11 -11.84 -6.79 7.22
C GLU A 11 -11.45 -6.43 5.80
N VAL A 12 -10.15 -6.16 5.55
CA VAL A 12 -9.64 -5.81 4.22
C VAL A 12 -8.71 -6.91 3.76
N ARG A 13 -9.00 -7.47 2.59
CA ARG A 13 -8.15 -8.49 1.95
C ARG A 13 -7.85 -8.07 0.52
N TYR A 14 -6.69 -8.48 0.02
CA TYR A 14 -6.28 -8.17 -1.34
C TYR A 14 -5.59 -9.37 -1.99
N GLU A 15 -5.49 -9.31 -3.31
CA GLU A 15 -4.75 -10.27 -4.11
C GLU A 15 -4.06 -9.54 -5.26
N SER A 16 -2.82 -9.93 -5.54
CA SER A 16 -2.10 -9.53 -6.74
C SER A 16 -1.74 -10.77 -7.51
N LYS A 17 -2.12 -10.82 -8.80
CA LYS A 17 -1.95 -12.02 -9.64
C LYS A 17 -0.70 -11.98 -10.49
N GLU A 18 -0.04 -10.82 -10.58
CA GLU A 18 1.15 -10.67 -11.40
C GLU A 18 2.41 -10.62 -10.54
N ASP A 19 3.56 -10.80 -11.18
CA ASP A 19 4.84 -10.86 -10.48
C ASP A 19 5.22 -9.53 -9.87
N ILE A 20 5.99 -9.59 -8.81
CA ILE A 20 6.57 -8.41 -8.15
C ILE A 20 7.53 -7.74 -9.12
N GLN A 21 7.32 -6.43 -9.35
CA GLN A 21 8.20 -5.62 -10.20
C GLN A 21 9.43 -5.16 -9.44
N ASN A 22 9.28 -4.88 -8.14
CA ASN A 22 10.36 -4.37 -7.32
C ASN A 22 10.05 -4.58 -5.84
N SER A 23 11.08 -4.66 -5.02
CA SER A 23 10.94 -4.65 -3.56
C SER A 23 11.86 -3.57 -3.02
N ILE A 24 11.34 -2.75 -2.12
CA ILE A 24 11.98 -1.52 -1.68
C ILE A 24 11.96 -1.43 -0.16
N GLN A 25 13.06 -0.94 0.38
CA GLN A 25 13.15 -0.54 1.78
C GLN A 25 13.25 0.99 1.80
N CYS A 26 12.23 1.65 2.28
CA CYS A 26 12.15 3.11 2.24
C CYS A 26 12.35 3.71 3.62
N HIS A 27 13.28 4.65 3.73
CA HIS A 27 13.65 5.32 4.98
C HIS A 27 13.16 6.76 5.05
N CYS A 28 12.34 7.23 4.12
CA CYS A 28 11.89 8.62 4.10
C CYS A 28 11.05 8.95 5.34
N ARG A 29 10.93 10.23 5.63
CA ARG A 29 10.21 10.68 6.82
C ARG A 29 8.76 10.22 6.82
N GLU A 30 8.08 10.26 5.67
CA GLU A 30 6.70 9.80 5.56
C GLU A 30 6.59 8.31 5.90
N CYS A 31 7.52 7.50 5.38
CA CYS A 31 7.54 6.08 5.68
C CYS A 31 7.78 5.80 7.16
N GLN A 32 8.58 6.63 7.82
CA GLN A 32 8.81 6.49 9.26
C GLN A 32 7.52 6.70 10.07
N TYR A 33 6.66 7.62 9.64
CA TYR A 33 5.35 7.78 10.26
C TYR A 33 4.48 6.54 10.09
N ILE A 34 4.50 5.94 8.91
CA ILE A 34 3.69 4.76 8.62
C ILE A 34 4.12 3.56 9.45
N THR A 35 5.41 3.42 9.72
CA THR A 35 5.96 2.25 10.43
C THR A 35 6.23 2.50 11.90
N GLY A 36 6.17 3.74 12.34
CA GLY A 36 6.56 4.08 13.71
C GLY A 36 8.05 4.21 13.91
N GLY A 37 8.81 4.46 12.85
CA GLY A 37 10.25 4.73 12.91
C GLY A 37 11.13 3.75 12.17
N SER A 38 10.64 2.54 11.90
CA SER A 38 11.39 1.55 11.10
C SER A 38 11.34 1.88 9.62
N PRO A 39 12.26 1.32 8.81
CA PRO A 39 12.12 1.40 7.37
C PRO A 39 10.82 0.75 6.91
N ASN A 40 10.21 1.31 5.87
CA ASN A 40 9.01 0.74 5.29
C ASN A 40 9.40 -0.30 4.24
N LEU A 41 8.99 -1.54 4.46
CA LEU A 41 9.25 -2.63 3.52
C LEU A 41 8.06 -2.74 2.59
N ILE A 42 8.30 -2.52 1.31
CA ILE A 42 7.22 -2.47 0.31
C ILE A 42 7.60 -3.27 -0.94
N ILE A 43 6.57 -3.75 -1.62
CA ILE A 43 6.71 -4.37 -2.94
C ILE A 43 5.86 -3.60 -3.94
N VAL A 44 6.31 -3.58 -5.18
CA VAL A 44 5.61 -2.90 -6.28
C VAL A 44 5.08 -3.97 -7.22
N VAL A 45 3.78 -3.90 -7.50
CA VAL A 45 3.11 -4.84 -8.40
C VAL A 45 2.31 -4.06 -9.44
N PRO A 46 2.04 -4.67 -10.63
CA PRO A 46 1.19 -4.03 -11.62
C PRO A 46 -0.23 -3.84 -11.07
N GLU A 47 -0.78 -2.66 -11.26
CA GLU A 47 -2.12 -2.31 -10.79
C GLU A 47 -3.19 -3.20 -11.44
N GLY A 48 -2.99 -3.56 -12.71
CA GLY A 48 -3.96 -4.36 -13.45
C GLY A 48 -4.20 -5.75 -12.88
N GLY A 49 -3.23 -6.29 -12.13
CA GLY A 49 -3.37 -7.59 -11.48
C GLY A 49 -3.76 -7.52 -10.01
N PHE A 50 -3.93 -6.30 -9.48
CA PHE A 50 -4.22 -6.09 -8.07
C PHE A 50 -5.70 -5.81 -7.85
N SER A 51 -6.28 -6.43 -6.81
CA SER A 51 -7.66 -6.14 -6.43
C SER A 51 -7.86 -6.36 -4.93
N PHE A 52 -8.80 -5.59 -4.36
CA PHE A 52 -9.28 -5.87 -3.01
C PHE A 52 -10.36 -6.92 -3.10
N THR A 53 -10.14 -8.07 -2.47
CA THR A 53 -11.05 -9.21 -2.54
C THR A 53 -12.09 -9.23 -1.43
N LYS A 54 -11.88 -8.42 -0.39
CA LYS A 54 -12.83 -8.26 0.73
C LYS A 54 -12.68 -6.87 1.29
N GLY A 55 -13.81 -6.23 1.60
CA GLY A 55 -13.85 -4.92 2.21
C GLY A 55 -13.33 -3.81 1.30
N ALA A 56 -13.27 -2.62 1.85
CA ALA A 56 -12.74 -1.45 1.16
C ALA A 56 -11.87 -0.66 2.15
N PRO A 57 -10.59 -0.44 1.83
CA PRO A 57 -9.75 0.38 2.68
C PRO A 57 -10.17 1.83 2.62
N LYS A 58 -9.84 2.57 3.67
CA LYS A 58 -9.95 4.01 3.65
C LYS A 58 -8.73 4.60 2.97
N GLU A 59 -8.92 5.76 2.33
CA GLU A 59 -7.85 6.45 1.61
C GLU A 59 -7.51 7.75 2.30
N PHE A 60 -6.23 8.09 2.30
CA PHE A 60 -5.76 9.38 2.78
C PHE A 60 -4.70 9.93 1.84
N SER A 61 -4.83 11.21 1.49
CA SER A 61 -3.81 11.96 0.75
C SER A 61 -3.65 13.31 1.42
N ARG A 62 -2.40 13.78 1.52
CA ARG A 62 -2.14 15.11 2.07
C ARG A 62 -2.71 16.16 1.12
N THR A 63 -3.31 17.19 1.70
CA THR A 63 -3.93 18.27 0.93
C THR A 63 -2.97 19.44 0.66
N ASP A 64 -1.80 19.42 1.31
CA ASP A 64 -0.79 20.48 1.20
C ASP A 64 0.29 20.19 0.18
N LEU A 65 0.22 19.05 -0.52
CA LEU A 65 1.15 18.66 -1.56
C LEU A 65 0.49 18.73 -2.93
N GLU A 66 1.28 19.05 -3.95
CA GLU A 66 0.80 19.13 -5.34
C GLU A 66 0.51 17.73 -5.91
N THR A 67 1.41 16.78 -5.62
CA THR A 67 1.30 15.40 -6.13
C THR A 67 1.44 14.40 -4.99
N PRO A 68 0.45 14.36 -4.08
CA PRO A 68 0.55 13.45 -2.93
C PRO A 68 0.36 12.01 -3.34
N VAL A 69 0.93 11.08 -2.55
CA VAL A 69 0.58 9.67 -2.66
C VAL A 69 -0.80 9.45 -2.04
N THR A 70 -1.52 8.44 -2.51
CA THR A 70 -2.76 7.99 -1.88
C THR A 70 -2.43 6.78 -1.01
N ARG A 71 -2.74 6.88 0.28
CA ARG A 71 -2.46 5.82 1.25
C ARG A 71 -3.73 5.06 1.57
N PHE A 72 -3.63 3.74 1.56
CA PHE A 72 -4.75 2.85 1.87
C PHE A 72 -4.53 2.21 3.23
N PHE A 73 -5.55 2.24 4.08
CA PHE A 73 -5.47 1.64 5.41
C PHE A 73 -6.84 1.12 5.83
N CYS A 74 -6.84 0.17 6.76
CA CYS A 74 -8.08 -0.32 7.34
C CYS A 74 -8.59 0.67 8.39
N ASP A 75 -9.80 1.17 8.25
CA ASP A 75 -10.37 2.13 9.19
C ASP A 75 -10.87 1.47 10.48
N LYS A 76 -10.87 0.14 10.53
CA LYS A 76 -11.24 -0.60 11.72
C LYS A 76 -10.06 -0.88 12.63
N CYS A 77 -8.94 -1.35 12.08
CA CYS A 77 -7.77 -1.71 12.90
C CYS A 77 -6.56 -0.82 12.64
N GLY A 78 -6.62 0.08 11.67
CA GLY A 78 -5.56 1.03 11.39
C GLY A 78 -4.37 0.48 10.61
N THR A 79 -4.42 -0.78 10.17
CA THR A 79 -3.31 -1.39 9.43
C THR A 79 -3.08 -0.65 8.12
N ALA A 80 -1.83 -0.21 7.87
CA ALA A 80 -1.43 0.34 6.59
C ALA A 80 -1.35 -0.80 5.56
N ILE A 81 -2.06 -0.65 4.45
CA ILE A 81 -2.12 -1.67 3.41
C ILE A 81 -1.13 -1.37 2.29
N GLY A 82 -1.14 -0.14 1.78
CA GLY A 82 -0.28 0.21 0.67
C GLY A 82 -0.54 1.62 0.19
N THR A 83 0.03 1.93 -0.98
CA THR A 83 -0.10 3.28 -1.56
C THR A 83 -0.18 3.20 -3.08
N ARG A 84 -0.75 4.25 -3.67
CA ARG A 84 -0.54 4.58 -5.08
C ARG A 84 0.22 5.88 -5.15
N SER A 85 1.20 5.96 -6.06
CA SER A 85 2.05 7.13 -6.19
C SER A 85 1.98 7.68 -7.61
N PRO A 86 1.87 9.01 -7.78
CA PRO A 86 1.98 9.64 -9.11
C PRO A 86 3.34 9.37 -9.78
N ALA A 87 4.38 9.10 -8.99
CA ALA A 87 5.72 8.79 -9.50
C ALA A 87 5.80 7.38 -10.09
N ARG A 88 4.83 6.52 -9.81
CA ARG A 88 4.78 5.14 -10.33
C ARG A 88 3.39 4.83 -10.88
N PRO A 89 2.98 5.50 -11.97
CA PRO A 89 1.65 5.26 -12.54
C PRO A 89 1.53 3.81 -13.01
N GLY A 90 0.34 3.24 -12.87
CA GLY A 90 0.08 1.86 -13.26
C GLY A 90 0.57 0.81 -12.27
N SER A 91 1.04 1.21 -11.10
CA SER A 91 1.55 0.29 -10.08
C SER A 91 0.81 0.47 -8.76
N MET A 92 0.69 -0.63 -8.03
CA MET A 92 0.25 -0.63 -6.64
C MET A 92 1.45 -0.94 -5.76
N ILE A 93 1.65 -0.17 -4.72
CA ILE A 93 2.73 -0.36 -3.76
C ILE A 93 2.12 -0.99 -2.51
N ILE A 94 2.53 -2.21 -2.21
CA ILE A 94 1.98 -2.98 -1.10
C ILE A 94 2.96 -2.96 0.06
N LYS A 95 2.49 -2.61 1.25
CA LYS A 95 3.30 -2.71 2.46
C LYS A 95 3.34 -4.17 2.92
N VAL A 96 4.53 -4.66 3.13
CA VAL A 96 4.74 -6.05 3.59
C VAL A 96 5.28 -6.12 5.01
#